data_0a2f66443d3771bf53f3f6040587869d
#
_entry.id   0a2f66443d3771bf53f3f6040587869d
#
_cell.length_a   1.000
_cell.length_b   1.000
_cell.length_c   1.000
_cell.angle_alpha   90.00
_cell.angle_beta   90.00
_cell.angle_gamma   90.00
#
_symmetry.space_group_name_H-M   'P 1'
#
loop_
_entity.id
_entity.type
_entity.pdbx_description
1 polymer ?
#
loop_
_entity_poly.entity_id
_entity_poly.type
_entity_poly.pdbx_seq_one_letter_code
_entity_poly.pdbx_strand_id
1 'polypeptide(L)'
;LNFRGTYGIQGNAVTRISPDLILNQGKVANLYNRYQSTISQIPNPNLSWERTKSWNFGVDLELFSMFYMNLEYYTRRSNAIVELELPYEYGITSMKRNGGIIHNRGIEYTLTFTPIQKRDYALSVSLNASKNWNEGGHTDIEVKASDFLNGRSDIILKQGYPLSSFWSYSFAGLNGQTGDCLLYTSDAADDLIGVD
;
A
#
# COMPACT_ATOMS: atom_id res chain seq x y z
N LEU A 1 -30.79 18.98 2.24
CA LEU A 1 -29.60 18.62 2.97
C LEU A 1 -29.76 17.18 3.46
N ASN A 2 -28.79 16.31 3.13
CA ASN A 2 -28.79 14.90 3.52
C ASN A 2 -27.42 14.54 4.11
N PHE A 3 -27.41 13.77 5.21
CA PHE A 3 -26.21 13.25 5.83
C PHE A 3 -26.19 11.73 5.67
N ARG A 4 -25.04 11.20 5.28
CA ARG A 4 -24.81 9.77 5.12
C ARG A 4 -23.64 9.34 5.97
N GLY A 5 -23.77 8.22 6.66
CA GLY A 5 -22.70 7.57 7.40
C GLY A 5 -22.74 6.08 7.12
N THR A 6 -21.64 5.48 6.72
CA THR A 6 -21.55 4.04 6.51
C THR A 6 -20.31 3.45 7.14
N TYR A 7 -20.46 2.24 7.66
CA TYR A 7 -19.36 1.42 8.14
C TYR A 7 -19.40 0.07 7.45
N GLY A 8 -18.25 -0.40 7.00
CA GLY A 8 -18.15 -1.69 6.34
C GLY A 8 -16.87 -2.45 6.73
N ILE A 9 -16.98 -3.77 6.67
CA ILE A 9 -15.83 -4.67 6.77
C ILE A 9 -15.82 -5.52 5.52
N GLN A 10 -14.70 -5.48 4.79
CA GLN A 10 -14.48 -6.26 3.58
C GLN A 10 -13.34 -7.24 3.81
N GLY A 11 -13.55 -8.49 3.43
CA GLY A 11 -12.52 -9.53 3.36
C GLY A 11 -12.07 -9.73 1.92
N ASN A 12 -10.76 -9.84 1.71
CA ASN A 12 -10.17 -10.22 0.44
C ASN A 12 -9.49 -11.60 0.61
N ALA A 13 -10.03 -12.61 -0.05
CA ALA A 13 -9.48 -13.95 -0.05
C ALA A 13 -8.30 -14.01 -1.02
N VAL A 14 -7.11 -14.18 -0.51
CA VAL A 14 -5.93 -14.36 -1.36
C VAL A 14 -5.85 -15.82 -1.78
N THR A 15 -6.44 -16.15 -2.92
CA THR A 15 -6.61 -17.52 -3.42
C THR A 15 -5.31 -18.22 -3.85
N ARG A 16 -4.21 -17.46 -3.96
CA ARG A 16 -2.90 -18.00 -4.39
C ARG A 16 -1.95 -18.31 -3.22
N ILE A 17 -2.42 -18.14 -1.99
CA ILE A 17 -1.63 -18.37 -0.78
C ILE A 17 -2.35 -19.43 0.05
N SER A 18 -1.65 -20.52 0.38
CA SER A 18 -2.14 -21.55 1.28
C SER A 18 -1.51 -21.40 2.66
N PRO A 19 -2.24 -21.71 3.74
CA PRO A 19 -1.65 -21.84 5.07
C PRO A 19 -0.84 -23.11 5.25
N ASP A 20 -0.89 -24.05 4.29
CA ASP A 20 -0.32 -25.38 4.39
C ASP A 20 1.14 -25.45 3.94
N LEU A 21 1.81 -26.54 4.29
CA LEU A 21 3.12 -26.89 3.77
C LEU A 21 3.03 -27.19 2.26
N ILE A 22 3.82 -26.51 1.45
CA ILE A 22 3.92 -26.79 0.02
C ILE A 22 5.30 -27.37 -0.28
N LEU A 23 5.29 -28.55 -0.88
CA LEU A 23 6.49 -29.23 -1.37
C LEU A 23 6.50 -29.19 -2.89
N ASN A 24 7.60 -28.72 -3.48
CA ASN A 24 7.87 -28.86 -4.89
C ASN A 24 8.61 -30.16 -5.14
N GLN A 25 8.02 -31.03 -5.96
CA GLN A 25 8.69 -32.23 -6.42
C GLN A 25 9.70 -31.85 -7.51
N GLY A 26 10.97 -31.98 -7.19
CA GLY A 26 12.05 -31.75 -8.12
C GLY A 26 12.29 -32.91 -9.09
N LYS A 27 13.19 -32.70 -10.03
CA LYS A 27 13.67 -33.76 -10.92
C LYS A 27 14.47 -34.81 -10.13
N VAL A 28 14.58 -36.00 -10.73
CA VAL A 28 15.42 -37.06 -10.17
C VAL A 28 16.85 -36.52 -10.02
N ALA A 29 17.38 -36.58 -8.81
CA ALA A 29 18.76 -36.18 -8.57
C ALA A 29 19.69 -37.20 -9.24
N ASN A 30 20.53 -36.73 -10.17
CA ASN A 30 21.40 -37.59 -10.97
C ASN A 30 22.35 -38.47 -10.17
N LEU A 31 22.70 -38.04 -8.95
CA LEU A 31 23.64 -38.77 -8.08
C LEU A 31 23.05 -40.02 -7.44
N TYR A 32 21.75 -40.04 -7.18
CA TYR A 32 21.10 -41.15 -6.43
C TYR A 32 19.91 -41.78 -7.15
N ASN A 33 19.57 -41.27 -8.35
CA ASN A 33 18.41 -41.71 -9.13
C ASN A 33 17.10 -41.70 -8.31
N ARG A 34 16.92 -40.73 -7.42
CA ARG A 34 15.75 -40.55 -6.55
C ARG A 34 15.13 -39.19 -6.73
N TYR A 35 13.82 -39.11 -6.54
CA TYR A 35 13.11 -37.85 -6.52
C TYR A 35 13.57 -37.01 -5.34
N GLN A 36 13.81 -35.75 -5.60
CA GLN A 36 14.10 -34.73 -4.58
C GLN A 36 12.87 -33.84 -4.43
N SER A 37 12.45 -33.60 -3.20
CA SER A 37 11.42 -32.62 -2.89
C SER A 37 12.05 -31.46 -2.12
N THR A 38 11.69 -30.25 -2.50
CA THR A 38 12.11 -29.03 -1.80
C THR A 38 10.90 -28.36 -1.16
N ILE A 39 11.08 -27.83 0.04
CA ILE A 39 10.04 -27.03 0.69
C ILE A 39 9.94 -25.72 -0.07
N SER A 40 8.76 -25.43 -0.60
CA SER A 40 8.44 -24.17 -1.26
C SER A 40 7.79 -23.17 -0.30
N GLN A 41 7.05 -23.67 0.67
CA GLN A 41 6.37 -22.87 1.66
C GLN A 41 6.25 -23.63 2.97
N ILE A 42 6.59 -22.99 4.08
CA ILE A 42 6.31 -23.51 5.43
C ILE A 42 4.87 -23.21 5.83
N PRO A 43 4.25 -24.05 6.67
CA PRO A 43 2.89 -23.85 7.10
C PRO A 43 2.77 -22.60 7.97
N ASN A 44 1.70 -21.84 7.75
CA ASN A 44 1.33 -20.69 8.58
C ASN A 44 -0.17 -20.78 8.96
N PRO A 45 -0.52 -21.50 10.05
CA PRO A 45 -1.91 -21.66 10.47
C PRO A 45 -2.60 -20.36 10.89
N ASN A 46 -1.83 -19.31 11.17
CA ASN A 46 -2.33 -18.00 11.54
C ASN A 46 -2.61 -17.10 10.32
N LEU A 47 -2.36 -17.60 9.10
CA LEU A 47 -2.66 -16.85 7.89
C LEU A 47 -4.17 -16.67 7.73
N SER A 48 -4.60 -15.43 7.68
CA SER A 48 -6.00 -15.06 7.51
C SER A 48 -6.19 -14.14 6.30
N TRP A 49 -7.43 -14.01 5.87
CA TRP A 49 -7.79 -13.10 4.78
C TRP A 49 -7.42 -11.67 5.13
N GLU A 50 -7.03 -10.93 4.12
CA GLU A 50 -6.88 -9.48 4.26
C GLU A 50 -8.23 -8.88 4.64
N ARG A 51 -8.23 -8.00 5.62
CA ARG A 51 -9.44 -7.37 6.13
C ARG A 51 -9.31 -5.86 6.08
N THR A 52 -10.26 -5.23 5.41
CA THR A 52 -10.37 -3.78 5.33
C THR A 52 -11.60 -3.32 6.12
N LYS A 53 -11.39 -2.43 7.06
CA LYS A 53 -12.44 -1.69 7.76
C LYS A 53 -12.54 -0.31 7.15
N SER A 54 -13.75 0.11 6.77
CA SER A 54 -14.00 1.40 6.14
C SER A 54 -15.09 2.18 6.84
N TRP A 55 -14.89 3.48 6.97
CA TRP A 55 -15.86 4.45 7.36
C TRP A 55 -16.01 5.47 6.24
N ASN A 56 -17.24 5.81 5.88
CA ASN A 56 -17.54 6.87 4.94
C ASN A 56 -18.57 7.81 5.56
N PHE A 57 -18.35 9.10 5.39
CA PHE A 57 -19.25 10.18 5.80
C PHE A 57 -19.50 11.06 4.59
N GLY A 58 -20.77 11.31 4.29
CA GLY A 58 -21.16 12.12 3.16
C GLY A 58 -22.19 13.17 3.55
N VAL A 59 -22.09 14.32 2.89
CA VAL A 59 -23.04 15.43 3.00
C VAL A 59 -23.47 15.83 1.61
N ASP A 60 -24.77 15.76 1.35
CA ASP A 60 -25.39 16.26 0.12
C ASP A 60 -26.16 17.52 0.44
N LEU A 61 -25.86 18.59 -0.25
CA LEU A 61 -26.55 19.86 -0.12
C LEU A 61 -27.09 20.28 -1.48
N GLU A 62 -28.38 20.54 -1.52
CA GLU A 62 -29.05 21.14 -2.66
C GLU A 62 -29.69 22.46 -2.25
N LEU A 63 -29.40 23.52 -2.99
CA LEU A 63 -29.93 24.85 -2.75
C LEU A 63 -30.58 25.41 -4.01
N PHE A 64 -31.80 25.91 -3.87
CA PHE A 64 -32.56 26.62 -4.92
C PHE A 64 -32.72 25.82 -6.23
N SER A 65 -32.58 24.49 -6.19
CA SER A 65 -32.56 23.60 -7.39
C SER A 65 -31.54 23.98 -8.45
N MET A 66 -30.61 24.87 -8.11
CA MET A 66 -29.56 25.36 -9.00
C MET A 66 -28.17 24.93 -8.57
N PHE A 67 -28.03 24.67 -7.27
CA PHE A 67 -26.74 24.40 -6.66
C PHE A 67 -26.78 23.05 -5.97
N TYR A 68 -25.95 22.11 -6.41
CA TYR A 68 -25.74 20.82 -5.82
C TYR A 68 -24.30 20.67 -5.36
N MET A 69 -24.11 20.25 -4.11
CA MET A 69 -22.80 19.95 -3.53
C MET A 69 -22.86 18.58 -2.87
N ASN A 70 -21.89 17.75 -3.19
CA ASN A 70 -21.61 16.50 -2.48
C ASN A 70 -20.20 16.60 -1.90
N LEU A 71 -20.07 16.33 -0.62
CA LEU A 71 -18.80 16.23 0.10
C LEU A 71 -18.73 14.86 0.77
N GLU A 72 -17.69 14.10 0.45
CA GLU A 72 -17.45 12.81 1.06
C GLU A 72 -16.08 12.76 1.73
N TYR A 73 -16.05 12.18 2.92
CA TYR A 73 -14.83 11.83 3.64
C TYR A 73 -14.83 10.34 3.91
N TYR A 74 -13.73 9.69 3.59
CA TYR A 74 -13.57 8.28 3.92
C TYR A 74 -12.25 7.99 4.63
N THR A 75 -12.27 6.94 5.44
CA THR A 75 -11.07 6.35 6.03
C THR A 75 -11.16 4.83 5.96
N ARG A 76 -10.06 4.21 5.56
CA ARG A 76 -9.94 2.76 5.40
C ARG A 76 -8.69 2.28 6.09
N ARG A 77 -8.81 1.21 6.85
CA ARG A 77 -7.69 0.51 7.48
C ARG A 77 -7.68 -0.93 6.99
N SER A 78 -6.64 -1.30 6.27
CA SER A 78 -6.44 -2.62 5.70
C SER A 78 -5.33 -3.36 6.44
N ASN A 79 -5.59 -4.61 6.82
CA ASN A 79 -4.54 -5.53 7.26
C ASN A 79 -4.07 -6.28 6.02
N ALA A 80 -2.83 -6.03 5.62
CA ALA A 80 -2.22 -6.61 4.44
C ALA A 80 -1.41 -7.87 4.79
N ILE A 81 -1.34 -8.78 3.82
CA ILE A 81 -0.40 -9.88 3.86
C ILE A 81 0.92 -9.38 3.30
N VAL A 82 1.97 -9.60 4.04
CA VAL A 82 3.33 -9.17 3.73
C VAL A 82 4.24 -10.38 3.60
N GLU A 83 5.32 -10.23 2.86
CA GLU A 83 6.35 -11.24 2.70
C GLU A 83 7.50 -10.93 3.65
N LEU A 84 7.77 -11.87 4.57
CA LEU A 84 8.86 -11.79 5.53
C LEU A 84 10.04 -12.61 5.00
N GLU A 85 11.21 -11.99 4.88
CA GLU A 85 12.45 -12.72 4.61
C GLU A 85 12.83 -13.58 5.82
N LEU A 86 13.23 -14.80 5.54
CA LEU A 86 13.65 -15.75 6.56
C LEU A 86 15.16 -15.97 6.48
N PRO A 87 15.80 -16.22 7.64
CA PRO A 87 17.17 -16.70 7.68
C PRO A 87 17.31 -18.00 6.86
N TYR A 88 18.45 -18.18 6.21
CA TYR A 88 18.70 -19.30 5.32
C TYR A 88 18.64 -20.67 6.03
N GLU A 89 18.75 -20.70 7.34
CA GLU A 89 18.66 -21.89 8.19
C GLU A 89 17.28 -22.56 8.11
N TYR A 90 16.24 -21.81 7.73
CA TYR A 90 14.90 -22.36 7.51
C TYR A 90 14.76 -23.13 6.19
N GLY A 91 15.77 -23.06 5.30
CA GLY A 91 15.75 -23.74 4.01
C GLY A 91 14.82 -23.13 2.97
N ILE A 92 14.18 -22.03 3.29
CA ILE A 92 13.37 -21.20 2.40
C ILE A 92 13.73 -19.73 2.62
N THR A 93 13.54 -18.90 1.61
CA THR A 93 13.96 -17.50 1.62
C THR A 93 12.92 -16.55 2.20
N SER A 94 11.64 -16.93 2.13
CA SER A 94 10.56 -16.04 2.58
C SER A 94 9.31 -16.82 3.00
N MET A 95 8.47 -16.16 3.81
CA MET A 95 7.14 -16.63 4.15
C MET A 95 6.13 -15.49 4.13
N LYS A 96 4.88 -15.80 3.82
CA LYS A 96 3.79 -14.83 3.84
C LYS A 96 3.04 -14.86 5.17
N ARG A 97 2.78 -13.69 5.72
CA ARG A 97 2.02 -13.54 6.97
C ARG A 97 1.19 -12.25 6.96
N ASN A 98 0.16 -12.21 7.80
CA ASN A 98 -0.55 -10.97 8.09
C ASN A 98 0.33 -10.12 9.01
N GLY A 99 0.85 -9.00 8.55
CA GLY A 99 1.83 -8.23 9.32
C GLY A 99 1.98 -6.77 8.88
N GLY A 100 1.19 -6.31 7.91
CA GLY A 100 1.20 -4.92 7.47
C GLY A 100 -0.14 -4.24 7.71
N ILE A 101 -0.13 -2.97 8.09
CA ILE A 101 -1.31 -2.13 8.18
C ILE A 101 -1.17 -1.01 7.17
N ILE A 102 -2.23 -0.76 6.40
CA ILE A 102 -2.30 0.33 5.45
C ILE A 102 -3.47 1.22 5.84
N HIS A 103 -3.19 2.50 5.98
CA HIS A 103 -4.19 3.54 6.22
C HIS A 103 -4.41 4.34 4.94
N ASN A 104 -5.67 4.42 4.50
CA ASN A 104 -6.11 5.28 3.41
C ASN A 104 -7.20 6.19 3.93
N ARG A 105 -7.09 7.49 3.67
CA ARG A 105 -8.11 8.49 3.97
C ARG A 105 -8.20 9.47 2.82
N GLY A 106 -9.39 9.98 2.57
CA GLY A 106 -9.56 10.93 1.49
C GLY A 106 -10.79 11.78 1.64
N ILE A 107 -10.79 12.86 0.87
CA ILE A 107 -11.90 13.77 0.72
C ILE A 107 -12.23 13.84 -0.77
N GLU A 108 -13.50 13.72 -1.09
CA GLU A 108 -14.04 13.89 -2.43
C GLU A 108 -15.10 15.00 -2.40
N TYR A 109 -15.05 15.86 -3.38
CA TYR A 109 -15.91 17.01 -3.48
C TYR A 109 -16.46 17.13 -4.90
N THR A 110 -17.76 17.23 -5.00
CA THR A 110 -18.48 17.49 -6.25
C THR A 110 -19.37 18.72 -6.07
N LEU A 111 -19.20 19.70 -6.94
CA LEU A 111 -20.03 20.88 -7.00
C LEU A 111 -20.65 20.97 -8.38
N THR A 112 -21.95 21.12 -8.46
CA THR A 112 -22.67 21.36 -9.70
C THR A 112 -23.52 22.62 -9.55
N PHE A 113 -23.36 23.55 -10.48
CA PHE A 113 -24.11 24.78 -10.54
C PHE A 113 -24.85 24.85 -11.88
N THR A 114 -26.18 24.95 -11.83
CA THR A 114 -27.07 25.01 -12.99
C THR A 114 -27.81 26.34 -13.00
N PRO A 115 -27.16 27.45 -13.45
CA PRO A 115 -27.76 28.78 -13.42
C PRO A 115 -28.94 28.95 -14.35
N ILE A 116 -29.00 28.16 -15.42
CA ILE A 116 -30.03 28.26 -16.42
C ILE A 116 -30.60 26.89 -16.71
N GLN A 117 -31.88 26.74 -16.46
CA GLN A 117 -32.63 25.53 -16.81
C GLN A 117 -33.98 25.94 -17.41
N LYS A 118 -34.07 25.95 -18.74
CA LYS A 118 -35.27 26.25 -19.49
C LYS A 118 -35.66 25.07 -20.38
N ARG A 119 -36.85 25.12 -20.96
CA ARG A 119 -37.38 24.05 -21.81
C ARG A 119 -36.45 23.70 -22.99
N ASP A 120 -35.85 24.73 -23.59
CA ASP A 120 -35.11 24.58 -24.85
C ASP A 120 -33.59 24.62 -24.66
N TYR A 121 -33.09 25.05 -23.48
CA TYR A 121 -31.67 25.11 -23.18
C TYR A 121 -31.40 25.08 -21.68
N ALA A 122 -30.29 24.46 -21.30
CA ALA A 122 -29.78 24.42 -19.95
C ALA A 122 -28.27 24.65 -19.95
N LEU A 123 -27.77 25.33 -18.92
CA LEU A 123 -26.35 25.48 -18.67
C LEU A 123 -26.05 24.87 -17.29
N SER A 124 -25.10 23.94 -17.25
CA SER A 124 -24.62 23.35 -16.02
C SER A 124 -23.08 23.36 -16.00
N VAL A 125 -22.50 23.73 -14.89
CA VAL A 125 -21.06 23.72 -14.65
C VAL A 125 -20.80 22.81 -13.46
N SER A 126 -19.93 21.83 -13.65
CA SER A 126 -19.56 20.89 -12.58
C SER A 126 -18.06 20.93 -12.30
N LEU A 127 -17.71 20.93 -11.02
CA LEU A 127 -16.35 20.83 -10.51
C LEU A 127 -16.25 19.59 -9.63
N ASN A 128 -15.29 18.72 -9.96
CA ASN A 128 -14.95 17.55 -9.15
C ASN A 128 -13.51 17.69 -8.65
N ALA A 129 -13.29 17.46 -7.37
CA ALA A 129 -11.97 17.44 -6.78
C ALA A 129 -11.86 16.31 -5.77
N SER A 130 -10.70 15.70 -5.69
CA SER A 130 -10.40 14.66 -4.70
C SER A 130 -8.98 14.78 -4.20
N LYS A 131 -8.79 14.42 -2.94
CA LYS A 131 -7.46 14.26 -2.33
C LYS A 131 -7.46 12.97 -1.53
N ASN A 132 -6.51 12.11 -1.83
CA ASN A 132 -6.28 10.88 -1.10
C ASN A 132 -4.92 10.95 -0.38
N TRP A 133 -4.88 10.46 0.84
CA TRP A 133 -3.67 10.25 1.62
C TRP A 133 -3.59 8.77 1.94
N ASN A 134 -2.46 8.16 1.63
CA ASN A 134 -2.16 6.80 2.05
C ASN A 134 -0.89 6.81 2.89
N GLU A 135 -0.82 5.95 3.86
CA GLU A 135 0.37 5.79 4.70
C GLU A 135 0.49 4.34 5.17
N GLY A 136 1.73 3.88 5.29
CA GLY A 136 2.06 2.65 5.98
C GLY A 136 1.81 2.81 7.47
N GLY A 137 1.02 1.92 8.04
CA GLY A 137 0.87 1.79 9.48
C GLY A 137 1.95 0.92 10.08
N HIS A 138 1.66 0.30 11.23
CA HIS A 138 2.56 -0.65 11.85
C HIS A 138 2.84 -1.83 10.92
N THR A 139 4.12 -2.18 10.82
CA THR A 139 4.58 -3.38 10.11
C THR A 139 5.54 -4.14 11.01
N ASP A 140 5.43 -5.47 11.00
CA ASP A 140 6.38 -6.35 11.68
C ASP A 140 7.60 -6.66 10.79
N ILE A 141 7.70 -6.06 9.62
CA ILE A 141 8.84 -6.22 8.72
C ILE A 141 9.89 -5.21 9.11
N GLU A 142 11.08 -5.70 9.39
CA GLU A 142 12.26 -4.88 9.52
C GLU A 142 12.79 -4.57 8.12
N VAL A 143 12.65 -3.32 7.69
CA VAL A 143 13.16 -2.87 6.40
C VAL A 143 14.62 -2.51 6.53
N LYS A 144 15.47 -3.19 5.77
CA LYS A 144 16.92 -2.94 5.77
C LYS A 144 17.24 -1.73 4.89
N ALA A 145 18.35 -1.03 5.20
CA ALA A 145 18.83 0.07 4.36
C ALA A 145 19.04 -0.34 2.90
N SER A 146 19.49 -1.58 2.64
CA SER A 146 19.66 -2.13 1.30
C SER A 146 18.36 -2.18 0.48
N ASP A 147 17.20 -2.35 1.11
CA ASP A 147 15.92 -2.46 0.42
C ASP A 147 15.50 -1.11 -0.15
N PHE A 148 15.78 -0.03 0.58
CA PHE A 148 15.58 1.34 0.09
C PHE A 148 16.48 1.66 -1.13
N LEU A 149 17.69 1.10 -1.16
CA LEU A 149 18.68 1.39 -2.18
C LEU A 149 18.42 0.64 -3.49
N ASN A 150 17.75 -0.50 -3.43
CA ASN A 150 17.40 -1.29 -4.60
C ASN A 150 16.20 -0.72 -5.38
N GLY A 151 15.65 0.42 -4.94
CA GLY A 151 14.54 1.09 -5.61
C GLY A 151 13.23 0.30 -5.63
N ARG A 152 13.10 -0.69 -4.76
CA ARG A 152 11.91 -1.54 -4.67
C ARG A 152 10.86 -0.90 -3.79
N SER A 153 10.35 0.26 -4.23
CA SER A 153 9.29 1.00 -3.53
C SER A 153 7.99 0.19 -3.32
N ASP A 154 7.78 -0.83 -4.15
CA ASP A 154 6.63 -1.72 -4.09
C ASP A 154 6.61 -2.66 -2.86
N ILE A 155 7.75 -2.81 -2.17
CA ILE A 155 7.90 -3.74 -1.05
C ILE A 155 8.11 -3.00 0.28
N ILE A 156 8.52 -1.73 0.23
CA ILE A 156 8.87 -0.98 1.43
C ILE A 156 7.61 -0.39 2.06
N LEU A 157 7.17 -0.98 3.17
CA LEU A 157 6.13 -0.44 4.02
C LEU A 157 6.78 0.23 5.24
N LYS A 158 7.16 1.50 5.12
CA LYS A 158 7.68 2.29 6.25
C LYS A 158 6.53 3.00 6.95
N GLN A 159 6.48 2.89 8.28
CA GLN A 159 5.44 3.52 9.09
C GLN A 159 5.48 5.05 8.94
N GLY A 160 4.30 5.66 8.69
CA GLY A 160 4.13 7.10 8.57
C GLY A 160 4.47 7.67 7.20
N TYR A 161 4.90 6.85 6.24
CA TYR A 161 5.21 7.28 4.87
C TYR A 161 4.17 6.77 3.87
N PRO A 162 3.91 7.51 2.78
CA PRO A 162 3.08 7.04 1.68
C PRO A 162 3.65 5.77 1.05
N LEU A 163 2.77 4.88 0.59
CA LEU A 163 3.18 3.64 -0.09
C LEU A 163 3.91 3.90 -1.41
N SER A 164 3.65 5.06 -2.02
CA SER A 164 4.26 5.49 -3.28
C SER A 164 5.53 6.31 -3.09
N SER A 165 6.10 6.36 -1.87
CA SER A 165 7.32 7.12 -1.60
C SER A 165 8.50 6.55 -2.38
N PHE A 166 9.24 7.42 -3.05
CA PHE A 166 10.51 7.08 -3.67
C PHE A 166 11.64 7.22 -2.66
N TRP A 167 12.52 6.25 -2.66
CA TRP A 167 13.67 6.21 -1.78
C TRP A 167 14.95 6.29 -2.59
N SER A 168 15.86 7.15 -2.21
CA SER A 168 17.10 7.40 -2.93
C SER A 168 18.21 7.81 -1.95
N TYR A 169 19.44 7.69 -2.39
CA TYR A 169 20.57 8.27 -1.67
C TYR A 169 20.49 9.79 -1.66
N SER A 170 20.83 10.41 -0.55
CA SER A 170 21.03 11.85 -0.50
C SER A 170 22.40 12.21 -1.06
N PHE A 171 22.43 13.19 -1.96
CA PHE A 171 23.68 13.72 -2.50
C PHE A 171 24.40 14.54 -1.43
N ALA A 172 25.61 14.12 -1.07
CA ALA A 172 26.45 14.77 -0.05
C ALA A 172 27.54 15.69 -0.64
N GLY A 173 27.58 15.84 -1.97
CA GLY A 173 28.59 16.64 -2.66
C GLY A 173 29.54 15.80 -3.50
N LEU A 174 30.62 16.44 -3.93
CA LEU A 174 31.69 15.79 -4.67
C LEU A 174 32.93 15.70 -3.80
N ASN A 175 33.66 14.61 -3.94
CA ASN A 175 34.98 14.49 -3.34
C ASN A 175 35.93 15.48 -4.04
N GLY A 176 36.47 16.44 -3.29
CA GLY A 176 37.33 17.49 -3.82
C GLY A 176 38.66 17.00 -4.41
N GLN A 177 39.06 15.76 -4.17
CA GLN A 177 40.29 15.17 -4.70
C GLN A 177 40.07 14.29 -5.91
N THR A 178 39.00 13.49 -5.92
CA THR A 178 38.74 12.51 -6.97
C THR A 178 37.62 12.93 -7.92
N GLY A 179 36.78 13.89 -7.53
CA GLY A 179 35.59 14.28 -8.28
C GLY A 179 34.43 13.29 -8.18
N ASP A 180 34.55 12.25 -7.37
CA ASP A 180 33.51 11.26 -7.18
C ASP A 180 32.29 11.81 -6.44
N CYS A 181 31.12 11.32 -6.82
CA CYS A 181 29.88 11.64 -6.17
C CYS A 181 29.82 11.00 -4.77
N LEU A 182 29.70 11.83 -3.74
CA LEU A 182 29.52 11.36 -2.37
C LEU A 182 28.02 11.19 -2.10
N LEU A 183 27.65 9.97 -1.80
CA LEU A 183 26.29 9.63 -1.42
C LEU A 183 26.26 9.42 0.10
N TYR A 184 25.23 9.97 0.73
CA TYR A 184 25.03 9.80 2.16
C TYR A 184 24.63 8.35 2.44
N THR A 185 25.53 7.61 3.08
CA THR A 185 25.35 6.20 3.44
C THR A 185 25.27 5.99 4.96
N SER A 186 25.30 7.08 5.73
CA SER A 186 25.33 6.97 7.19
C SER A 186 24.04 6.38 7.72
N ASP A 187 24.09 5.71 8.84
CA ASP A 187 23.11 5.19 9.82
C ASP A 187 21.65 5.64 9.69
N ALA A 188 21.33 6.00 8.55
CA ALA A 188 20.27 6.79 8.06
C ALA A 188 19.03 5.94 7.76
N ALA A 189 18.69 5.05 8.66
CA ALA A 189 17.30 4.63 8.76
C ALA A 189 16.39 5.83 9.08
N ASP A 190 16.96 6.92 9.63
CA ASP A 190 16.22 8.13 10.00
C ASP A 190 16.31 9.27 8.97
N ASP A 191 17.27 9.25 8.03
CA ASP A 191 17.54 10.38 7.13
C ASP A 191 17.18 10.11 5.65
N LEU A 192 16.50 9.03 5.34
CA LEU A 192 15.98 8.79 4.00
C LEU A 192 14.82 9.73 3.73
N ILE A 193 15.04 10.70 2.88
CA ILE A 193 14.02 11.66 2.45
C ILE A 193 13.11 10.95 1.46
N GLY A 194 11.87 10.68 1.87
CA GLY A 194 10.80 10.28 0.96
C GLY A 194 10.34 11.52 0.18
N VAL A 195 10.29 11.43 -1.12
CA VAL A 195 9.73 12.47 -1.99
C VAL A 195 8.33 12.02 -2.40
N ASP A 196 7.33 12.84 -2.09
CA ASP A 196 5.92 12.63 -2.47
C ASP A 196 5.68 12.90 -3.97
#